data_e71687ec7ed000fe5c9fb8458f01b46e
#
_entry.id   e71687ec7ed000fe5c9fb8458f01b46e
#
_cell.length_a   1.000
_cell.length_b   1.000
_cell.length_c   1.000
_cell.angle_alpha   90.00
_cell.angle_beta   90.00
_cell.angle_gamma   90.00
#
_symmetry.space_group_name_H-M   'P 1'
#
loop_
_entity.id
_entity.type
_entity.pdbx_description
1 polymer ?
#
loop_
_entity_poly.entity_id
_entity_poly.type
_entity_poly.pdbx_seq_one_letter_code
_entity_poly.pdbx_strand_id
1 'polypeptide(L)'
;MQINIKTSEKNQEIVRKLTTKLPYGTKENVIARIALGYSLQTGKKFQTSDFNLYDSKGKEYKDHILFDEKYRDFYIALISQYYGLYKTDEVNIPRYIKLHIDHGLELLDNIFQDNYNYTFFDFLIEYIEKGTLYLTDLNVPLDAVRNNQQHIDKSYYSGSIKINVGSTVEENPQTIYLSLNDTSRYNNCHIAIAGNSGTGKTEFALEFLSQIYEQSNGHVNFIYLDFKGLKQDDIKNREPFFKETKTDFVDVPQMQFPVNPLTFIDNVNEVNKNMGIDKFVDIICKYSNIGIKQKGKLREAVQEAFISQKGGTYPSLSMVNEHLHGLVGDKRDSLTEIMDELSRYKIFIDDPKNESNFLNKNLYLSLSGDLSNSVRFTSLFLIINYIYNVFMNMDNTSVDNTLKAMRYVILIDEAHVLFKEKKYQYILEKILREIRSKGVAVVLLSQGIEEYNQPDFDFSTMCEIAFLLDIKDKNPKVMEKFLGLSGKNVVTLARNMEQIEKGQAISNIKEFEVARKFWIKQYWKRNK
;
A
#
# COMPACT_ATOMS: atom_id res chain seq x y z
N MET A 1 -46.55 8.39 6.80
CA MET A 1 -45.76 9.23 7.74
C MET A 1 -44.97 10.28 6.95
N GLN A 2 -45.04 11.56 7.34
CA GLN A 2 -44.25 12.64 6.74
C GLN A 2 -43.08 12.98 7.67
N ILE A 3 -41.87 12.96 7.15
CA ILE A 3 -40.66 13.30 7.89
C ILE A 3 -40.29 14.74 7.57
N ASN A 4 -40.37 15.62 8.56
CA ASN A 4 -39.89 16.98 8.47
C ASN A 4 -39.02 17.28 9.70
N ILE A 5 -37.73 17.53 9.48
CA ILE A 5 -36.74 17.62 10.54
C ILE A 5 -36.07 19.00 10.49
N LYS A 6 -35.97 19.67 11.63
CA LYS A 6 -35.14 20.82 11.83
C LYS A 6 -33.99 20.48 12.79
N THR A 7 -32.77 20.65 12.35
CA THR A 7 -31.58 20.50 13.19
C THR A 7 -31.47 21.63 14.20
N SER A 8 -30.52 21.53 15.13
CA SER A 8 -30.22 22.64 16.04
C SER A 8 -29.54 23.81 15.30
N GLU A 9 -29.69 25.01 15.85
CA GLU A 9 -29.07 26.24 15.31
C GLU A 9 -27.56 26.11 15.19
N LYS A 10 -26.90 25.58 16.22
CA LYS A 10 -25.45 25.30 16.26
C LYS A 10 -25.02 24.41 15.09
N ASN A 11 -25.79 23.39 14.77
CA ASN A 11 -25.45 22.40 13.74
C ASN A 11 -25.68 22.90 12.31
N GLN A 12 -26.34 24.02 12.12
CA GLN A 12 -26.48 24.66 10.81
C GLN A 12 -25.12 25.14 10.25
N GLU A 13 -24.26 25.69 11.09
CA GLU A 13 -22.91 26.09 10.67
C GLU A 13 -22.01 24.89 10.44
N ILE A 14 -22.15 23.85 11.28
CA ILE A 14 -21.38 22.61 11.16
C ILE A 14 -21.68 21.95 9.81
N VAL A 15 -22.94 21.80 9.43
CA VAL A 15 -23.29 21.17 8.15
C VAL A 15 -22.77 21.95 6.95
N ARG A 16 -22.79 23.29 6.99
CA ARG A 16 -22.18 24.12 5.94
C ARG A 16 -20.67 23.89 5.83
N LYS A 17 -19.97 23.96 6.96
CA LYS A 17 -18.52 23.75 7.05
C LYS A 17 -18.13 22.36 6.51
N LEU A 18 -18.84 21.31 6.92
CA LEU A 18 -18.56 19.95 6.46
C LEU A 18 -18.88 19.77 4.96
N THR A 19 -19.92 20.44 4.45
CA THR A 19 -20.29 20.39 3.04
C THR A 19 -19.19 20.96 2.13
N THR A 20 -18.44 21.97 2.58
CA THR A 20 -17.31 22.52 1.82
C THR A 20 -16.14 21.57 1.68
N LYS A 21 -16.06 20.55 2.54
CA LYS A 21 -15.00 19.52 2.50
C LYS A 21 -15.32 18.38 1.52
N LEU A 22 -16.53 18.32 0.98
CA LEU A 22 -16.94 17.34 -0.02
C LEU A 22 -16.60 17.79 -1.44
N PRO A 23 -16.56 16.85 -2.41
CA PRO A 23 -16.40 17.18 -3.82
C PRO A 23 -17.44 18.19 -4.31
N TYR A 24 -17.06 18.96 -5.32
CA TYR A 24 -17.88 20.01 -5.90
C TYR A 24 -19.30 19.52 -6.26
N GLY A 25 -20.32 20.27 -5.84
CA GLY A 25 -21.73 19.97 -6.12
C GLY A 25 -22.45 19.09 -5.09
N THR A 26 -21.76 18.65 -4.03
CA THR A 26 -22.44 17.87 -2.97
C THR A 26 -23.36 18.76 -2.14
N LYS A 27 -24.52 18.20 -1.79
CA LYS A 27 -25.58 18.91 -1.06
C LYS A 27 -25.52 18.62 0.45
N GLU A 28 -25.96 19.58 1.29
CA GLU A 28 -25.98 19.46 2.76
C GLU A 28 -26.77 18.23 3.27
N ASN A 29 -27.79 17.78 2.53
CA ASN A 29 -28.54 16.58 2.89
C ASN A 29 -27.70 15.29 2.83
N VAL A 30 -26.62 15.26 2.05
CA VAL A 30 -25.68 14.13 2.04
C VAL A 30 -24.93 14.06 3.36
N ILE A 31 -24.43 15.20 3.87
CA ILE A 31 -23.81 15.28 5.20
C ILE A 31 -24.77 14.86 6.29
N ALA A 32 -26.03 15.30 6.23
CA ALA A 32 -27.04 14.92 7.23
C ALA A 32 -27.27 13.40 7.26
N ARG A 33 -27.29 12.73 6.10
CA ARG A 33 -27.40 11.25 6.04
C ARG A 33 -26.15 10.55 6.58
N ILE A 34 -24.96 11.07 6.28
CA ILE A 34 -23.70 10.53 6.80
C ILE A 34 -23.68 10.69 8.32
N ALA A 35 -24.07 11.86 8.84
CA ALA A 35 -24.17 12.11 10.28
C ALA A 35 -25.14 11.15 10.97
N LEU A 36 -26.31 10.90 10.36
CA LEU A 36 -27.27 9.91 10.84
C LEU A 36 -26.63 8.52 10.98
N GLY A 37 -26.02 8.03 9.91
CA GLY A 37 -25.38 6.71 9.89
C GLY A 37 -24.23 6.63 10.90
N TYR A 38 -23.39 7.67 10.97
CA TYR A 38 -22.27 7.74 11.88
C TYR A 38 -22.72 7.71 13.35
N SER A 39 -23.73 8.49 13.72
CA SER A 39 -24.30 8.47 15.07
C SER A 39 -24.87 7.10 15.45
N LEU A 40 -25.57 6.43 14.55
CA LEU A 40 -26.09 5.07 14.78
C LEU A 40 -24.97 4.06 15.01
N GLN A 41 -23.88 4.16 14.26
CA GLN A 41 -22.70 3.28 14.39
C GLN A 41 -22.05 3.35 15.77
N THR A 42 -22.11 4.50 16.46
CA THR A 42 -21.55 4.64 17.82
C THR A 42 -22.30 3.81 18.87
N GLY A 43 -23.41 3.20 18.53
CA GLY A 43 -24.26 2.47 19.46
C GLY A 43 -25.08 3.37 20.41
N LYS A 44 -25.01 4.70 20.25
CA LYS A 44 -25.74 5.66 21.09
C LYS A 44 -27.25 5.47 20.92
N LYS A 45 -27.95 5.16 22.00
CA LYS A 45 -29.42 5.14 22.06
C LYS A 45 -29.93 6.33 22.86
N PHE A 46 -30.80 7.10 22.24
CA PHE A 46 -31.53 8.20 22.88
C PHE A 46 -32.83 7.69 23.48
N GLN A 47 -33.26 8.33 24.57
CA GLN A 47 -34.55 8.07 25.19
C GLN A 47 -35.58 9.14 24.80
N THR A 48 -36.84 8.92 25.08
CA THR A 48 -37.89 9.93 24.84
C THR A 48 -37.68 11.21 25.65
N SER A 49 -37.02 11.12 26.81
CA SER A 49 -36.56 12.29 27.59
C SER A 49 -35.59 13.20 26.84
N ASP A 50 -34.87 12.66 25.87
CA ASP A 50 -33.81 13.37 25.12
C ASP A 50 -34.36 14.17 23.93
N PHE A 51 -35.68 14.09 23.65
CA PHE A 51 -36.28 14.76 22.48
C PHE A 51 -36.11 16.28 22.47
N ASN A 52 -35.82 16.90 23.62
CA ASN A 52 -35.52 18.33 23.76
C ASN A 52 -34.03 18.63 23.93
N LEU A 53 -33.13 17.64 23.73
CA LEU A 53 -31.68 17.82 23.88
C LEU A 53 -31.12 18.86 22.90
N TYR A 54 -31.70 18.92 21.72
CA TYR A 54 -31.32 19.86 20.67
C TYR A 54 -32.51 20.75 20.31
N ASP A 55 -32.27 22.06 20.14
CA ASP A 55 -33.30 22.97 19.61
C ASP A 55 -33.68 22.62 18.16
N SER A 56 -34.66 23.30 17.59
CA SER A 56 -35.15 23.09 16.23
C SER A 56 -35.13 24.39 15.43
N LYS A 57 -34.04 25.18 15.57
CA LYS A 57 -33.92 26.51 14.94
C LYS A 57 -33.03 26.52 13.72
N GLY A 58 -32.30 25.43 13.46
CA GLY A 58 -31.34 25.30 12.36
C GLY A 58 -31.96 24.89 11.03
N LYS A 59 -31.21 24.14 10.23
CA LYS A 59 -31.58 23.72 8.87
C LYS A 59 -32.81 22.79 8.86
N GLU A 60 -33.74 23.10 7.98
CA GLU A 60 -34.90 22.24 7.73
C GLU A 60 -34.64 21.25 6.60
N TYR A 61 -34.96 19.99 6.85
CA TYR A 61 -34.89 18.89 5.89
C TYR A 61 -36.29 18.28 5.72
N LYS A 62 -36.86 18.47 4.54
CA LYS A 62 -38.10 17.79 4.13
C LYS A 62 -37.76 16.36 3.70
N ASP A 63 -38.70 15.46 3.83
CA ASP A 63 -38.60 14.03 3.55
C ASP A 63 -37.87 13.73 2.22
N HIS A 64 -38.39 14.26 1.11
CA HIS A 64 -37.88 14.07 -0.23
C HIS A 64 -36.51 14.77 -0.48
N ILE A 65 -36.09 15.68 0.40
CA ILE A 65 -34.79 16.32 0.36
C ILE A 65 -33.78 15.54 1.18
N LEU A 66 -34.16 15.07 2.37
CA LEU A 66 -33.27 14.34 3.28
C LEU A 66 -32.93 12.96 2.72
N PHE A 67 -33.96 12.23 2.30
CA PHE A 67 -33.82 10.89 1.74
C PHE A 67 -34.22 10.92 0.26
N ASP A 68 -33.43 10.27 -0.57
CA ASP A 68 -33.86 9.93 -1.91
C ASP A 68 -35.09 8.98 -1.79
N GLU A 69 -36.12 9.17 -2.62
CA GLU A 69 -37.34 8.34 -2.58
C GLU A 69 -37.02 6.84 -2.56
N LYS A 70 -35.98 6.44 -3.30
CA LYS A 70 -35.50 5.06 -3.39
C LYS A 70 -35.04 4.50 -2.04
N TYR A 71 -34.50 5.32 -1.14
CA TYR A 71 -33.92 4.87 0.13
C TYR A 71 -34.70 5.28 1.37
N ARG A 72 -35.77 6.02 1.23
CA ARG A 72 -36.58 6.55 2.33
C ARG A 72 -37.02 5.45 3.29
N ASP A 73 -37.66 4.43 2.75
CA ASP A 73 -38.26 3.35 3.57
C ASP A 73 -37.16 2.52 4.27
N PHE A 74 -35.98 2.45 3.66
CA PHE A 74 -34.81 1.83 4.28
C PHE A 74 -34.36 2.57 5.56
N TYR A 75 -34.28 3.91 5.52
CA TYR A 75 -33.90 4.68 6.70
C TYR A 75 -34.96 4.62 7.81
N ILE A 76 -36.24 4.60 7.44
CA ILE A 76 -37.33 4.41 8.40
C ILE A 76 -37.23 3.03 9.05
N ALA A 77 -37.06 1.98 8.27
CA ALA A 77 -36.88 0.62 8.77
C ALA A 77 -35.66 0.49 9.69
N LEU A 78 -34.52 1.11 9.32
CA LEU A 78 -33.29 1.11 10.10
C LEU A 78 -33.51 1.72 11.50
N ILE A 79 -34.14 2.90 11.59
CA ILE A 79 -34.45 3.54 12.86
C ILE A 79 -35.48 2.73 13.66
N SER A 80 -36.51 2.20 12.99
CA SER A 80 -37.50 1.37 13.65
C SER A 80 -36.89 0.12 14.26
N GLN A 81 -36.02 -0.56 13.56
CA GLN A 81 -35.27 -1.72 14.05
C GLN A 81 -34.34 -1.33 15.20
N TYR A 82 -33.61 -0.24 15.06
CA TYR A 82 -32.62 0.20 16.04
C TYR A 82 -33.25 0.49 17.42
N TYR A 83 -34.45 1.06 17.44
CA TYR A 83 -35.21 1.39 18.64
C TYR A 83 -36.28 0.38 19.01
N GLY A 84 -36.51 -0.65 18.21
CA GLY A 84 -37.61 -1.61 18.41
C GLY A 84 -39.00 -0.97 18.30
N LEU A 85 -39.15 0.00 17.38
CA LEU A 85 -40.40 0.74 17.21
C LEU A 85 -41.41 -0.02 16.33
N TYR A 86 -42.63 -0.04 16.76
CA TYR A 86 -43.75 -0.61 16.01
C TYR A 86 -44.65 0.49 15.41
N LYS A 87 -45.61 0.09 14.61
CA LYS A 87 -46.52 0.98 13.87
C LYS A 87 -47.15 2.10 14.72
N THR A 88 -47.37 1.85 16.00
CA THR A 88 -47.96 2.83 16.96
C THR A 88 -46.97 3.93 17.36
N ASP A 89 -45.67 3.74 17.11
CA ASP A 89 -44.60 4.65 17.53
C ASP A 89 -44.08 5.52 16.38
N GLU A 90 -44.74 5.53 15.24
CA GLU A 90 -44.32 6.26 14.03
C GLU A 90 -44.04 7.76 14.28
N VAL A 91 -44.73 8.37 15.25
CA VAL A 91 -44.54 9.79 15.61
C VAL A 91 -43.15 10.08 16.17
N ASN A 92 -42.50 9.09 16.75
CA ASN A 92 -41.17 9.26 17.37
C ASN A 92 -40.03 9.08 16.36
N ILE A 93 -40.25 8.44 15.23
CA ILE A 93 -39.21 8.19 14.20
C ILE A 93 -38.53 9.50 13.75
N PRO A 94 -39.24 10.57 13.35
CA PRO A 94 -38.61 11.83 12.96
C PRO A 94 -37.79 12.46 14.08
N ARG A 95 -38.19 12.28 15.34
CA ARG A 95 -37.48 12.81 16.52
C ARG A 95 -36.16 12.08 16.73
N TYR A 96 -36.15 10.76 16.63
CA TYR A 96 -34.93 9.96 16.70
C TYR A 96 -33.95 10.26 15.54
N ILE A 97 -34.49 10.40 14.32
CA ILE A 97 -33.67 10.79 13.15
C ILE A 97 -33.03 12.15 13.41
N LYS A 98 -33.80 13.14 13.93
CA LYS A 98 -33.24 14.45 14.29
C LYS A 98 -32.11 14.36 15.30
N LEU A 99 -32.29 13.63 16.39
CA LEU A 99 -31.28 13.47 17.45
C LEU A 99 -30.00 12.86 16.90
N HIS A 100 -30.11 11.82 16.06
CA HIS A 100 -28.94 11.20 15.45
C HIS A 100 -28.25 12.09 14.42
N ILE A 101 -28.97 12.91 13.67
CA ILE A 101 -28.36 13.88 12.76
C ILE A 101 -27.60 14.94 13.57
N ASP A 102 -28.22 15.54 14.59
CA ASP A 102 -27.58 16.55 15.42
C ASP A 102 -26.33 16.00 16.13
N HIS A 103 -26.43 14.85 16.77
CA HIS A 103 -25.31 14.18 17.41
C HIS A 103 -24.19 13.80 16.43
N GLY A 104 -24.56 13.25 15.28
CA GLY A 104 -23.59 12.86 14.27
C GLY A 104 -22.87 14.05 13.64
N LEU A 105 -23.52 15.19 13.48
CA LEU A 105 -22.89 16.43 13.02
C LEU A 105 -21.83 16.92 14.01
N GLU A 106 -22.10 16.88 15.31
CA GLU A 106 -21.12 17.25 16.34
C GLU A 106 -19.92 16.28 16.35
N LEU A 107 -20.18 14.98 16.23
CA LEU A 107 -19.10 13.98 16.15
C LEU A 107 -18.22 14.18 14.92
N LEU A 108 -18.83 14.41 13.75
CA LEU A 108 -18.08 14.67 12.52
C LEU A 108 -17.27 15.96 12.62
N ASP A 109 -17.83 17.03 13.20
CA ASP A 109 -17.07 18.28 13.36
C ASP A 109 -15.84 18.09 14.23
N ASN A 110 -15.94 17.35 15.33
CA ASN A 110 -14.79 17.03 16.19
C ASN A 110 -13.70 16.27 15.42
N ILE A 111 -14.05 15.24 14.66
CA ILE A 111 -13.08 14.48 13.86
C ILE A 111 -12.30 15.39 12.90
N PHE A 112 -13.00 16.31 12.23
CA PHE A 112 -12.37 17.20 11.27
C PHE A 112 -11.67 18.41 11.90
N GLN A 113 -11.93 18.73 13.17
CA GLN A 113 -11.18 19.72 13.92
C GLN A 113 -9.86 19.16 14.43
N ASP A 114 -9.88 17.92 14.91
CA ASP A 114 -8.72 17.26 15.50
C ASP A 114 -7.67 16.84 14.46
N ASN A 115 -8.07 16.73 13.17
CA ASN A 115 -7.24 16.24 12.07
C ASN A 115 -7.17 17.24 10.91
N TYR A 116 -6.24 18.18 10.95
CA TYR A 116 -6.13 19.28 9.98
C TYR A 116 -5.98 18.83 8.52
N ASN A 117 -5.27 17.72 8.26
CA ASN A 117 -5.03 17.17 6.93
C ASN A 117 -5.99 16.04 6.53
N TYR A 118 -6.98 15.75 7.36
CA TYR A 118 -7.94 14.69 7.13
C TYR A 118 -9.05 15.19 6.22
N THR A 119 -9.19 14.58 5.04
CA THR A 119 -10.21 14.96 4.07
C THR A 119 -11.50 14.18 4.30
N PHE A 120 -12.60 14.64 3.73
CA PHE A 120 -13.85 13.88 3.79
C PHE A 120 -13.75 12.56 3.03
N PHE A 121 -12.87 12.47 2.05
CA PHE A 121 -12.60 11.25 1.31
C PHE A 121 -11.89 10.21 2.19
N ASP A 122 -10.92 10.64 3.00
CA ASP A 122 -10.25 9.78 3.98
C ASP A 122 -11.26 9.23 4.99
N PHE A 123 -12.16 10.09 5.48
CA PHE A 123 -13.25 9.68 6.36
C PHE A 123 -14.14 8.62 5.72
N LEU A 124 -14.59 8.80 4.49
CA LEU A 124 -15.46 7.84 3.80
C LEU A 124 -14.76 6.49 3.63
N ILE A 125 -13.50 6.48 3.20
CA ILE A 125 -12.72 5.24 3.04
C ILE A 125 -12.63 4.52 4.38
N GLU A 126 -12.20 5.21 5.44
CA GLU A 126 -12.03 4.63 6.76
C GLU A 126 -13.33 4.01 7.30
N TYR A 127 -14.45 4.72 7.17
CA TYR A 127 -15.71 4.25 7.76
C TYR A 127 -16.45 3.24 6.89
N ILE A 128 -16.24 3.23 5.58
CA ILE A 128 -16.70 2.11 4.73
C ILE A 128 -15.94 0.85 5.10
N GLU A 129 -14.61 0.93 5.29
CA GLU A 129 -13.79 -0.21 5.74
C GLU A 129 -14.23 -0.73 7.11
N LYS A 130 -14.40 0.16 8.10
CA LYS A 130 -14.91 -0.20 9.44
C LYS A 130 -16.29 -0.86 9.38
N GLY A 131 -17.19 -0.34 8.54
CA GLY A 131 -18.51 -0.93 8.35
C GLY A 131 -18.44 -2.33 7.74
N THR A 132 -17.56 -2.54 6.80
CA THR A 132 -17.33 -3.85 6.18
C THR A 132 -16.79 -4.87 7.19
N LEU A 133 -15.85 -4.46 8.04
CA LEU A 133 -15.31 -5.30 9.11
C LEU A 133 -16.40 -5.68 10.14
N TYR A 134 -17.20 -4.71 10.56
CA TYR A 134 -18.29 -4.95 11.51
C TYR A 134 -19.32 -5.96 10.99
N LEU A 135 -19.64 -5.93 9.69
CA LEU A 135 -20.52 -6.92 9.06
C LEU A 135 -19.90 -8.32 9.07
N THR A 136 -18.57 -8.43 9.08
CA THR A 136 -17.85 -9.70 9.17
C THR A 136 -17.96 -10.32 10.58
N ASP A 137 -17.79 -9.51 11.62
CA ASP A 137 -17.85 -9.95 13.00
C ASP A 137 -19.26 -10.44 13.41
N LEU A 138 -20.30 -9.99 12.74
CA LEU A 138 -21.68 -10.40 13.00
C LEU A 138 -22.05 -11.76 12.39
N ASN A 139 -21.10 -12.53 11.82
CA ASN A 139 -21.43 -13.78 11.10
C ASN A 139 -22.61 -13.63 10.11
N VAL A 140 -22.89 -12.41 9.65
CA VAL A 140 -23.71 -12.26 8.48
C VAL A 140 -22.97 -13.02 7.40
N PRO A 141 -23.58 -13.99 6.71
CA PRO A 141 -22.90 -14.69 5.64
C PRO A 141 -22.60 -13.69 4.51
N LEU A 142 -21.52 -12.95 4.71
CA LEU A 142 -20.77 -12.27 3.67
C LEU A 142 -20.01 -13.32 2.85
N ASP A 143 -20.33 -14.59 3.03
CA ASP A 143 -19.82 -15.71 2.26
C ASP A 143 -19.98 -15.49 0.75
N ALA A 144 -20.92 -14.63 0.36
CA ALA A 144 -21.00 -14.12 -0.99
C ALA A 144 -19.95 -13.05 -1.35
N VAL A 145 -19.28 -12.42 -0.39
CA VAL A 145 -18.35 -11.30 -0.66
C VAL A 145 -16.89 -11.65 -0.32
N ARG A 146 -16.65 -12.66 0.50
CA ARG A 146 -15.29 -12.97 1.01
C ARG A 146 -14.77 -14.38 0.73
N ASN A 147 -15.54 -15.26 0.13
CA ASN A 147 -15.04 -16.59 -0.16
C ASN A 147 -14.21 -16.60 -1.44
N ASN A 148 -12.95 -16.36 -1.27
CA ASN A 148 -11.78 -16.94 -1.92
C ASN A 148 -10.54 -16.05 -1.97
N GLN A 149 -10.53 -14.86 -1.37
CA GLN A 149 -9.25 -14.32 -0.99
C GLN A 149 -8.79 -15.14 0.22
N GLN A 150 -7.78 -15.99 0.03
CA GLN A 150 -7.06 -16.56 1.16
C GLN A 150 -6.74 -15.39 2.09
N HIS A 151 -7.30 -15.41 3.29
CA HIS A 151 -6.98 -14.42 4.33
C HIS A 151 -5.50 -14.63 4.66
N ILE A 152 -4.65 -13.93 3.95
CA ILE A 152 -3.23 -13.88 4.27
C ILE A 152 -3.15 -12.98 5.51
N ASP A 153 -3.29 -13.60 6.67
CA ASP A 153 -3.08 -12.90 7.93
C ASP A 153 -1.58 -12.69 8.11
N LYS A 154 -1.16 -11.45 8.09
CA LYS A 154 0.21 -11.05 8.35
C LYS A 154 0.25 -10.24 9.63
N SER A 155 0.80 -10.84 10.69
CA SER A 155 1.05 -10.16 11.96
C SER A 155 1.98 -8.95 11.76
N TYR A 156 1.98 -8.04 12.72
CA TYR A 156 2.87 -6.89 12.75
C TYR A 156 3.68 -6.87 14.04
N TYR A 157 4.82 -6.19 13.99
CA TYR A 157 5.68 -5.93 15.13
C TYR A 157 5.51 -4.49 15.59
N SER A 158 5.13 -4.29 16.85
CA SER A 158 4.86 -2.97 17.44
C SER A 158 6.02 -2.41 18.27
N GLY A 159 7.09 -3.19 18.44
CA GLY A 159 8.28 -2.76 19.17
C GLY A 159 9.16 -1.77 18.40
N SER A 160 10.13 -1.18 19.10
CA SER A 160 11.14 -0.30 18.47
C SER A 160 12.12 -1.08 17.61
N ILE A 161 12.40 -0.60 16.41
CA ILE A 161 13.41 -1.15 15.49
C ILE A 161 14.53 -0.12 15.36
N LYS A 162 15.69 -0.42 15.98
CA LYS A 162 16.88 0.43 15.98
C LYS A 162 17.99 -0.22 15.17
N ILE A 163 18.19 0.24 13.96
CA ILE A 163 19.18 -0.29 13.03
C ILE A 163 20.53 0.36 13.27
N ASN A 164 21.55 -0.44 13.53
CA ASN A 164 22.95 0.02 13.48
C ASN A 164 23.32 0.24 12.01
N VAL A 165 23.36 1.49 11.59
CA VAL A 165 23.70 1.85 10.20
C VAL A 165 25.21 2.00 9.97
N GLY A 166 26.01 2.05 11.04
CA GLY A 166 27.44 2.18 10.91
C GLY A 166 28.12 2.84 12.11
N SER A 167 29.27 3.44 11.86
CA SER A 167 30.06 4.13 12.89
C SER A 167 30.71 5.41 12.36
N THR A 168 31.02 6.33 13.27
CA THR A 168 31.74 7.57 12.94
C THR A 168 33.15 7.28 12.39
N VAL A 169 33.71 8.24 11.66
CA VAL A 169 35.04 8.11 10.99
C VAL A 169 36.19 8.45 11.95
N GLU A 170 35.93 8.74 13.19
CA GLU A 170 36.89 9.18 14.20
C GLU A 170 37.79 8.03 14.71
N GLU A 171 38.90 8.36 15.41
CA GLU A 171 39.81 7.38 16.02
C GLU A 171 39.06 6.47 17.03
N ASN A 172 38.09 7.01 17.75
CA ASN A 172 37.19 6.27 18.64
C ASN A 172 35.77 6.20 18.02
N PRO A 173 35.51 5.21 17.15
CA PRO A 173 34.28 5.17 16.39
C PRO A 173 33.07 4.94 17.29
N GLN A 174 32.07 5.82 17.18
CA GLN A 174 30.78 5.68 17.86
C GLN A 174 29.77 5.03 16.91
N THR A 175 29.00 4.09 17.43
CA THR A 175 27.93 3.43 16.65
C THR A 175 26.79 4.40 16.38
N ILE A 176 26.33 4.42 15.13
CA ILE A 176 25.22 5.24 14.67
C ILE A 176 23.99 4.35 14.49
N TYR A 177 22.90 4.70 15.16
CA TYR A 177 21.64 3.98 15.08
C TYR A 177 20.60 4.82 14.32
N LEU A 178 19.73 4.13 13.62
CA LEU A 178 18.52 4.66 12.98
C LEU A 178 17.28 4.09 13.71
N SER A 179 16.44 4.95 14.27
CA SER A 179 15.15 4.55 14.86
C SER A 179 14.10 4.47 13.75
N LEU A 180 14.05 3.33 13.04
CA LEU A 180 13.35 3.18 11.76
C LEU A 180 11.84 3.51 11.83
N ASN A 181 11.16 3.07 12.87
CA ASN A 181 9.72 3.16 13.01
C ASN A 181 9.24 4.20 14.05
N ASP A 182 10.10 5.14 14.42
CA ASP A 182 9.77 6.22 15.34
C ASP A 182 9.14 7.41 14.59
N THR A 183 7.83 7.58 14.73
CA THR A 183 7.04 8.63 14.07
C THR A 183 7.31 10.04 14.60
N SER A 184 7.95 10.19 15.76
CA SER A 184 8.42 11.48 16.23
C SER A 184 9.63 12.00 15.42
N ARG A 185 10.31 11.09 14.72
CA ARG A 185 11.47 11.37 13.88
C ARG A 185 11.15 11.33 12.40
N TYR A 186 10.39 10.31 11.96
CA TYR A 186 10.13 10.05 10.54
C TYR A 186 8.64 9.85 10.30
N ASN A 187 8.07 10.56 9.31
CA ASN A 187 6.67 10.37 8.93
C ASN A 187 6.43 9.07 8.17
N ASN A 188 7.47 8.50 7.56
CA ASN A 188 7.43 7.19 6.93
C ASN A 188 8.77 6.47 7.05
N CYS A 189 8.73 5.14 6.83
CA CYS A 189 9.90 4.26 6.90
C CYS A 189 10.48 3.94 5.51
N HIS A 190 10.16 4.72 4.46
CA HIS A 190 10.73 4.49 3.13
C HIS A 190 12.15 5.02 3.04
N ILE A 191 13.00 4.27 2.36
CA ILE A 191 14.44 4.53 2.30
C ILE A 191 14.90 4.59 0.85
N ALA A 192 15.69 5.62 0.53
CA ALA A 192 16.43 5.74 -0.72
C ALA A 192 17.93 5.54 -0.48
N ILE A 193 18.57 4.67 -1.25
CA ILE A 193 20.00 4.42 -1.18
C ILE A 193 20.61 4.62 -2.57
N ALA A 194 21.51 5.60 -2.70
CA ALA A 194 22.21 5.89 -3.94
C ALA A 194 23.72 5.67 -3.80
N GLY A 195 24.36 5.15 -4.85
CA GLY A 195 25.81 4.95 -4.89
C GLY A 195 26.26 4.12 -6.08
N ASN A 196 27.45 4.33 -6.57
CA ASN A 196 28.03 3.57 -7.68
C ASN A 196 28.11 2.06 -7.42
N SER A 197 28.35 1.29 -8.48
CA SER A 197 28.64 -0.14 -8.34
C SER A 197 29.89 -0.36 -7.46
N GLY A 198 29.80 -1.32 -6.55
CA GLY A 198 30.91 -1.67 -5.67
C GLY A 198 31.14 -0.77 -4.45
N THR A 199 30.28 0.23 -4.20
CA THR A 199 30.40 1.12 -3.02
C THR A 199 29.91 0.49 -1.71
N GLY A 200 29.20 -0.65 -1.78
CA GLY A 200 28.71 -1.38 -0.61
C GLY A 200 27.20 -1.33 -0.40
N LYS A 201 26.42 -0.79 -1.36
CA LYS A 201 24.94 -0.70 -1.25
C LYS A 201 24.28 -2.03 -0.88
N THR A 202 24.58 -3.07 -1.64
CA THR A 202 23.98 -4.41 -1.42
C THR A 202 24.33 -4.96 -0.05
N GLU A 203 25.60 -4.86 0.37
CA GLU A 203 26.05 -5.32 1.69
C GLU A 203 25.40 -4.54 2.83
N PHE A 204 25.22 -3.23 2.65
CA PHE A 204 24.48 -2.39 3.59
C PHE A 204 22.99 -2.79 3.67
N ALA A 205 22.38 -3.04 2.51
CA ALA A 205 20.97 -3.47 2.44
C ALA A 205 20.73 -4.85 3.08
N LEU A 206 21.65 -5.81 2.87
CA LEU A 206 21.55 -7.13 3.51
C LEU A 206 21.70 -7.03 5.03
N GLU A 207 22.65 -6.24 5.53
CA GLU A 207 22.80 -5.99 6.96
C GLU A 207 21.55 -5.32 7.55
N PHE A 208 20.98 -4.36 6.84
CA PHE A 208 19.75 -3.69 7.23
C PHE A 208 18.57 -4.67 7.39
N LEU A 209 18.37 -5.55 6.41
CA LEU A 209 17.31 -6.56 6.45
C LEU A 209 17.55 -7.61 7.56
N SER A 210 18.80 -8.03 7.77
CA SER A 210 19.15 -8.95 8.87
C SER A 210 18.80 -8.37 10.22
N GLN A 211 19.13 -7.09 10.47
CA GLN A 211 18.80 -6.45 11.74
C GLN A 211 17.29 -6.28 11.95
N ILE A 212 16.51 -5.96 10.90
CA ILE A 212 15.06 -5.89 11.00
C ILE A 212 14.50 -7.25 11.39
N TYR A 213 14.93 -8.32 10.71
CA TYR A 213 14.49 -9.68 11.00
C TYR A 213 14.79 -10.08 12.44
N GLU A 214 16.01 -9.84 12.91
CA GLU A 214 16.43 -10.19 14.29
C GLU A 214 15.66 -9.39 15.33
N GLN A 215 15.61 -8.07 15.22
CA GLN A 215 14.97 -7.22 16.22
C GLN A 215 13.46 -7.41 16.29
N SER A 216 12.84 -7.77 15.18
CA SER A 216 11.42 -8.12 15.14
C SER A 216 11.14 -9.58 15.50
N ASN A 217 12.15 -10.38 15.86
CA ASN A 217 12.03 -11.82 16.07
C ASN A 217 11.34 -12.55 14.90
N GLY A 218 11.61 -12.11 13.68
CA GLY A 218 11.02 -12.65 12.46
C GLY A 218 9.57 -12.24 12.17
N HIS A 219 8.99 -11.34 12.96
CA HIS A 219 7.62 -10.84 12.70
C HIS A 219 7.57 -9.90 11.51
N VAL A 220 8.61 -9.11 11.26
CA VAL A 220 8.74 -8.29 10.05
C VAL A 220 9.50 -9.09 9.01
N ASN A 221 8.81 -9.51 7.96
CA ASN A 221 9.42 -10.21 6.84
C ASN A 221 9.76 -9.23 5.71
N PHE A 222 10.42 -9.75 4.68
CA PHE A 222 10.82 -8.94 3.53
C PHE A 222 10.80 -9.71 2.22
N ILE A 223 10.71 -8.97 1.13
CA ILE A 223 11.06 -9.42 -0.21
C ILE A 223 12.17 -8.54 -0.78
N TYR A 224 13.25 -9.17 -1.22
CA TYR A 224 14.34 -8.54 -1.97
C TYR A 224 14.13 -8.82 -3.46
N LEU A 225 13.88 -7.79 -4.25
CA LEU A 225 13.69 -7.87 -5.69
C LEU A 225 14.99 -7.50 -6.41
N ASP A 226 15.68 -8.49 -6.95
CA ASP A 226 16.96 -8.34 -7.64
C ASP A 226 16.77 -8.42 -9.16
N PHE A 227 16.93 -7.29 -9.83
CA PHE A 227 16.88 -7.22 -11.31
C PHE A 227 18.15 -7.64 -12.01
N LYS A 228 19.25 -7.69 -11.30
CA LYS A 228 20.53 -8.05 -11.89
C LYS A 228 20.69 -9.55 -12.03
N GLY A 229 20.05 -10.29 -11.14
CA GLY A 229 20.24 -11.72 -10.98
C GLY A 229 21.56 -12.07 -10.30
N LEU A 230 21.61 -13.18 -9.60
CA LEU A 230 22.80 -13.68 -8.94
C LEU A 230 23.48 -14.75 -9.78
N LYS A 231 24.81 -14.67 -9.84
CA LYS A 231 25.65 -15.78 -10.32
C LYS A 231 25.82 -16.81 -9.20
N GLN A 232 26.20 -18.05 -9.56
CA GLN A 232 26.37 -19.13 -8.58
C GLN A 232 27.35 -18.78 -7.43
N ASP A 233 28.44 -18.08 -7.72
CA ASP A 233 29.39 -17.66 -6.68
C ASP A 233 28.77 -16.60 -5.74
N ASP A 234 27.94 -15.71 -6.28
CA ASP A 234 27.24 -14.72 -5.47
C ASP A 234 26.21 -15.38 -4.55
N ILE A 235 25.53 -16.43 -5.01
CA ILE A 235 24.59 -17.22 -4.21
C ILE A 235 25.31 -17.86 -3.01
N LYS A 236 26.47 -18.50 -3.25
CA LYS A 236 27.30 -19.11 -2.19
C LYS A 236 27.76 -18.06 -1.16
N ASN A 237 28.18 -16.89 -1.62
CA ASN A 237 28.62 -15.81 -0.74
C ASN A 237 27.46 -15.26 0.12
N ARG A 238 26.20 -15.40 -0.30
CA ARG A 238 25.02 -14.95 0.42
C ARG A 238 24.32 -16.06 1.24
N GLU A 239 24.80 -17.30 1.15
CA GLU A 239 24.24 -18.41 1.91
C GLU A 239 24.17 -18.15 3.43
N PRO A 240 25.15 -17.50 4.09
CA PRO A 240 25.01 -17.13 5.50
C PRO A 240 23.80 -16.22 5.76
N PHE A 241 23.60 -15.20 4.92
CA PHE A 241 22.45 -14.30 5.01
C PHE A 241 21.12 -15.07 4.87
N PHE A 242 21.01 -15.96 3.87
CA PHE A 242 19.81 -16.76 3.66
C PHE A 242 19.50 -17.66 4.87
N LYS A 243 20.54 -18.26 5.47
CA LYS A 243 20.36 -19.11 6.67
C LYS A 243 19.98 -18.31 7.91
N GLU A 244 20.67 -17.21 8.20
CA GLU A 244 20.42 -16.38 9.38
C GLU A 244 19.04 -15.75 9.36
N THR A 245 18.59 -15.27 8.20
CA THR A 245 17.30 -14.61 8.03
C THR A 245 16.19 -15.57 7.63
N LYS A 246 16.45 -16.86 7.46
CA LYS A 246 15.51 -17.87 6.94
C LYS A 246 14.88 -17.43 5.61
N THR A 247 15.70 -16.91 4.72
CA THR A 247 15.26 -16.39 3.42
C THR A 247 15.21 -17.50 2.38
N ASP A 248 14.06 -17.68 1.75
CA ASP A 248 13.91 -18.56 0.59
C ASP A 248 14.46 -17.81 -0.65
N PHE A 249 15.41 -18.42 -1.34
CA PHE A 249 15.94 -17.90 -2.61
C PHE A 249 15.11 -18.46 -3.78
N VAL A 250 14.56 -17.56 -4.59
CA VAL A 250 13.74 -17.90 -5.77
C VAL A 250 14.42 -17.35 -7.01
N ASP A 251 14.97 -18.21 -7.83
CA ASP A 251 15.64 -17.88 -9.11
C ASP A 251 14.71 -18.12 -10.29
N VAL A 252 14.11 -17.06 -10.82
CA VAL A 252 13.18 -17.14 -11.94
C VAL A 252 13.96 -17.05 -13.26
N PRO A 253 13.75 -17.96 -14.24
CA PRO A 253 12.63 -18.91 -14.38
C PRO A 253 12.91 -20.33 -13.84
N GLN A 254 14.06 -20.60 -13.23
CA GLN A 254 14.41 -21.93 -12.74
C GLN A 254 13.48 -22.39 -11.60
N MET A 255 12.98 -21.45 -10.82
CA MET A 255 12.03 -21.67 -9.74
C MET A 255 10.78 -20.82 -9.95
N GLN A 256 9.61 -21.36 -9.62
CA GLN A 256 8.36 -20.62 -9.70
C GLN A 256 8.21 -19.65 -8.53
N PHE A 257 7.70 -18.46 -8.80
CA PHE A 257 7.25 -17.56 -7.74
C PHE A 257 5.99 -18.16 -7.09
N PRO A 258 5.92 -18.24 -5.75
CA PRO A 258 4.92 -19.04 -5.04
C PRO A 258 3.54 -18.35 -4.96
N VAL A 259 3.09 -17.75 -6.06
CA VAL A 259 1.79 -17.05 -6.16
C VAL A 259 1.19 -17.27 -7.54
N ASN A 260 -0.12 -17.46 -7.61
CA ASN A 260 -0.87 -17.30 -8.85
C ASN A 260 -1.34 -15.84 -8.95
N PRO A 261 -0.88 -15.05 -9.96
CA PRO A 261 -1.18 -13.62 -10.04
C PRO A 261 -2.66 -13.29 -10.29
N LEU A 262 -3.50 -14.29 -10.57
CA LEU A 262 -4.95 -14.09 -10.73
C LEU A 262 -5.71 -14.16 -9.40
N THR A 263 -5.09 -14.64 -8.31
CA THR A 263 -5.74 -14.81 -7.02
C THR A 263 -6.07 -13.49 -6.29
N PHE A 264 -5.54 -12.35 -6.75
CA PHE A 264 -5.97 -11.04 -6.24
C PHE A 264 -7.33 -10.59 -6.80
N ILE A 265 -7.87 -11.27 -7.81
CA ILE A 265 -9.15 -10.93 -8.44
C ILE A 265 -10.27 -11.47 -7.56
N ASP A 266 -11.16 -10.60 -7.09
CA ASP A 266 -12.36 -11.01 -6.37
C ASP A 266 -13.28 -11.82 -7.30
N ASN A 267 -13.36 -13.12 -7.09
CA ASN A 267 -14.13 -14.05 -7.94
C ASN A 267 -15.59 -14.19 -7.49
N VAL A 268 -16.02 -13.51 -6.44
CA VAL A 268 -17.37 -13.63 -5.86
C VAL A 268 -18.30 -12.54 -6.37
N ASN A 269 -17.81 -11.30 -6.41
CA ASN A 269 -18.58 -10.16 -6.88
C ASN A 269 -18.26 -9.87 -8.36
N GLU A 270 -19.24 -9.98 -9.25
CA GLU A 270 -19.04 -9.79 -10.69
C GLU A 270 -18.46 -8.42 -11.06
N VAL A 271 -18.84 -7.36 -10.35
CA VAL A 271 -18.29 -6.01 -10.61
C VAL A 271 -16.81 -5.97 -10.22
N ASN A 272 -16.48 -6.45 -9.03
CA ASN A 272 -15.10 -6.49 -8.53
C ASN A 272 -14.24 -7.43 -9.37
N LYS A 273 -14.79 -8.58 -9.81
CA LYS A 273 -14.14 -9.51 -10.70
C LYS A 273 -13.74 -8.84 -12.02
N ASN A 274 -14.68 -8.15 -12.65
CA ASN A 274 -14.40 -7.42 -13.90
C ASN A 274 -13.36 -6.31 -13.68
N MET A 275 -13.41 -5.57 -12.58
CA MET A 275 -12.39 -4.58 -12.23
C MET A 275 -11.01 -5.22 -11.98
N GLY A 276 -10.97 -6.38 -11.33
CA GLY A 276 -9.74 -7.15 -11.11
C GLY A 276 -9.16 -7.68 -12.41
N ILE A 277 -10.00 -8.22 -13.30
CA ILE A 277 -9.60 -8.64 -14.65
C ILE A 277 -9.03 -7.46 -15.43
N ASP A 278 -9.70 -6.31 -15.42
CA ASP A 278 -9.22 -5.12 -16.09
C ASP A 278 -7.84 -4.68 -15.59
N LYS A 279 -7.62 -4.70 -14.28
CA LYS A 279 -6.30 -4.40 -13.68
C LYS A 279 -5.22 -5.37 -14.14
N PHE A 280 -5.50 -6.67 -14.14
CA PHE A 280 -4.57 -7.70 -14.61
C PHE A 280 -4.21 -7.49 -16.08
N VAL A 281 -5.22 -7.31 -16.93
CA VAL A 281 -5.06 -7.05 -18.37
C VAL A 281 -4.27 -5.74 -18.60
N ASP A 282 -4.54 -4.70 -17.82
CA ASP A 282 -3.83 -3.43 -17.91
C ASP A 282 -2.34 -3.57 -17.58
N ILE A 283 -1.97 -4.40 -16.61
CA ILE A 283 -0.58 -4.69 -16.28
C ILE A 283 0.12 -5.33 -17.47
N ILE A 284 -0.42 -6.44 -17.98
CA ILE A 284 0.19 -7.13 -19.11
C ILE A 284 0.31 -6.22 -20.33
N CYS A 285 -0.78 -5.55 -20.71
CA CYS A 285 -0.78 -4.68 -21.89
C CYS A 285 0.15 -3.50 -21.76
N LYS A 286 0.18 -2.86 -20.59
CA LYS A 286 0.99 -1.69 -20.33
C LYS A 286 2.48 -1.99 -20.37
N TYR A 287 2.90 -3.10 -19.77
CA TYR A 287 4.31 -3.44 -19.65
C TYR A 287 4.87 -4.20 -20.85
N SER A 288 4.00 -4.80 -21.66
CA SER A 288 4.38 -5.48 -22.91
C SER A 288 4.06 -4.67 -24.17
N ASN A 289 3.66 -3.40 -24.03
CA ASN A 289 3.31 -2.49 -25.14
C ASN A 289 2.21 -3.04 -26.07
N ILE A 290 1.17 -3.62 -25.48
CA ILE A 290 0.05 -4.24 -26.20
C ILE A 290 -1.00 -3.20 -26.62
N GLY A 291 -1.48 -3.30 -27.86
CA GLY A 291 -2.48 -2.37 -28.40
C GLY A 291 -3.92 -2.63 -27.90
N ILE A 292 -4.81 -1.66 -28.14
CA ILE A 292 -6.20 -1.69 -27.63
C ILE A 292 -6.99 -2.92 -28.11
N LYS A 293 -6.82 -3.35 -29.37
CA LYS A 293 -7.52 -4.53 -29.91
C LYS A 293 -7.08 -5.81 -29.23
N GLN A 294 -5.79 -5.96 -29.00
CA GLN A 294 -5.19 -7.11 -28.30
C GLN A 294 -5.60 -7.13 -26.83
N LYS A 295 -5.69 -5.93 -26.20
CA LYS A 295 -6.21 -5.78 -24.83
C LYS A 295 -7.62 -6.36 -24.68
N GLY A 296 -8.51 -6.13 -25.67
CA GLY A 296 -9.85 -6.71 -25.70
C GLY A 296 -9.83 -8.24 -25.74
N LYS A 297 -8.95 -8.81 -26.56
CA LYS A 297 -8.80 -10.26 -26.66
C LYS A 297 -8.25 -10.92 -25.39
N LEU A 298 -7.27 -10.27 -24.75
CA LEU A 298 -6.77 -10.77 -23.47
C LEU A 298 -7.86 -10.72 -22.38
N ARG A 299 -8.65 -9.65 -22.33
CA ARG A 299 -9.77 -9.55 -21.38
C ARG A 299 -10.76 -10.70 -21.58
N GLU A 300 -11.17 -10.95 -22.82
CA GLU A 300 -12.07 -12.06 -23.20
C GLU A 300 -11.49 -13.42 -22.76
N ALA A 301 -10.21 -13.67 -23.05
CA ALA A 301 -9.52 -14.91 -22.66
C ALA A 301 -9.49 -15.10 -21.13
N VAL A 302 -9.22 -14.05 -20.36
CA VAL A 302 -9.24 -14.11 -18.88
C VAL A 302 -10.65 -14.41 -18.38
N GLN A 303 -11.67 -13.75 -18.93
CA GLN A 303 -13.06 -14.00 -18.56
C GLN A 303 -13.48 -15.44 -18.83
N GLU A 304 -13.15 -15.97 -20.02
CA GLU A 304 -13.44 -17.37 -20.37
C GLU A 304 -12.70 -18.36 -19.47
N ALA A 305 -11.44 -18.06 -19.11
CA ALA A 305 -10.68 -18.90 -18.17
C ALA A 305 -11.37 -18.96 -16.79
N PHE A 306 -11.89 -17.83 -16.28
CA PHE A 306 -12.67 -17.82 -15.04
C PHE A 306 -14.00 -18.58 -15.15
N ILE A 307 -14.68 -18.51 -16.29
CA ILE A 307 -15.94 -19.24 -16.54
C ILE A 307 -15.69 -20.75 -16.62
N SER A 308 -14.56 -21.17 -17.19
CA SER A 308 -14.19 -22.57 -17.34
C SER A 308 -13.83 -23.24 -16.01
N GLN A 309 -13.48 -22.46 -14.98
CA GLN A 309 -13.18 -22.96 -13.65
C GLN A 309 -14.44 -23.32 -12.86
N LYS A 310 -14.46 -24.53 -12.32
CA LYS A 310 -15.55 -25.01 -11.46
C LYS A 310 -15.23 -24.78 -9.99
N GLY A 311 -16.25 -24.49 -9.20
CA GLY A 311 -16.12 -24.47 -7.73
C GLY A 311 -15.37 -23.28 -7.14
N GLY A 312 -15.32 -22.13 -7.84
CA GLY A 312 -14.73 -20.88 -7.29
C GLY A 312 -13.19 -20.90 -7.24
N THR A 313 -12.53 -21.83 -7.94
CA THR A 313 -11.07 -21.86 -8.07
C THR A 313 -10.60 -20.82 -9.08
N TYR A 314 -9.30 -20.49 -9.02
CA TYR A 314 -8.69 -19.51 -9.91
C TYR A 314 -8.07 -20.18 -11.14
N PRO A 315 -8.17 -19.58 -12.33
CA PRO A 315 -7.47 -20.10 -13.50
C PRO A 315 -5.96 -19.90 -13.37
N SER A 316 -5.18 -20.73 -14.04
CA SER A 316 -3.74 -20.51 -14.22
C SER A 316 -3.47 -19.56 -15.40
N LEU A 317 -2.23 -19.02 -15.48
CA LEU A 317 -1.79 -18.29 -16.66
C LEU A 317 -1.78 -19.18 -17.92
N SER A 318 -1.49 -20.45 -17.76
CA SER A 318 -1.54 -21.42 -18.86
C SER A 318 -2.95 -21.55 -19.43
N MET A 319 -3.98 -21.62 -18.57
CA MET A 319 -5.38 -21.65 -19.03
C MET A 319 -5.77 -20.36 -19.75
N VAL A 320 -5.37 -19.20 -19.21
CA VAL A 320 -5.62 -17.92 -19.90
C VAL A 320 -4.98 -17.92 -21.29
N ASN A 321 -3.76 -18.45 -21.41
CA ASN A 321 -3.07 -18.56 -22.68
C ASN A 321 -3.76 -19.50 -23.66
N GLU A 322 -4.25 -20.65 -23.20
CA GLU A 322 -5.05 -21.59 -24.02
C GLU A 322 -6.32 -20.93 -24.57
N HIS A 323 -7.08 -20.23 -23.72
CA HIS A 323 -8.26 -19.49 -24.17
C HIS A 323 -7.90 -18.37 -25.15
N LEU A 324 -6.77 -17.66 -24.92
CA LEU A 324 -6.30 -16.63 -25.84
C LEU A 324 -6.02 -17.23 -27.23
N HIS A 325 -5.31 -18.36 -27.32
CA HIS A 325 -5.06 -19.04 -28.58
C HIS A 325 -6.35 -19.53 -29.25
N GLY A 326 -7.34 -19.97 -28.49
CA GLY A 326 -8.69 -20.26 -28.98
C GLY A 326 -9.37 -19.07 -29.67
N LEU A 327 -9.16 -17.85 -29.15
CA LEU A 327 -9.77 -16.62 -29.68
C LEU A 327 -9.01 -16.01 -30.87
N VAL A 328 -7.70 -16.20 -30.95
CA VAL A 328 -6.86 -15.56 -31.99
C VAL A 328 -6.38 -16.51 -33.08
N GLY A 329 -6.52 -17.83 -32.86
CA GLY A 329 -6.01 -18.88 -33.76
C GLY A 329 -4.48 -18.86 -33.82
N ASP A 330 -3.93 -19.22 -35.01
CA ASP A 330 -2.47 -19.30 -35.24
C ASP A 330 -1.79 -17.92 -35.38
N LYS A 331 -2.50 -16.84 -35.12
CA LYS A 331 -1.95 -15.49 -35.25
C LYS A 331 -0.92 -15.24 -34.15
N ARG A 332 0.31 -14.95 -34.56
CA ARG A 332 1.37 -14.52 -33.66
C ARG A 332 1.48 -13.02 -33.65
N ASP A 333 1.43 -12.45 -32.47
CA ASP A 333 1.68 -11.03 -32.22
C ASP A 333 2.29 -10.82 -30.82
N SER A 334 2.57 -9.58 -30.47
CA SER A 334 3.21 -9.29 -29.17
C SER A 334 2.41 -9.75 -27.95
N LEU A 335 1.08 -9.88 -28.06
CA LEU A 335 0.25 -10.41 -26.97
C LEU A 335 0.43 -11.91 -26.81
N THR A 336 0.31 -12.67 -27.91
CA THR A 336 0.50 -14.12 -27.85
C THR A 336 1.92 -14.48 -27.44
N GLU A 337 2.93 -13.71 -27.90
CA GLU A 337 4.33 -13.92 -27.54
C GLU A 337 4.56 -13.76 -26.02
N ILE A 338 4.09 -12.67 -25.40
CA ILE A 338 4.27 -12.47 -23.95
C ILE A 338 3.50 -13.50 -23.12
N MET A 339 2.28 -13.86 -23.54
CA MET A 339 1.49 -14.87 -22.82
C MET A 339 2.09 -16.26 -22.95
N ASP A 340 2.63 -16.61 -24.12
CA ASP A 340 3.37 -17.85 -24.35
C ASP A 340 4.64 -17.91 -23.48
N GLU A 341 5.40 -16.81 -23.38
CA GLU A 341 6.61 -16.77 -22.56
C GLU A 341 6.27 -16.91 -21.07
N LEU A 342 5.28 -16.14 -20.55
CA LEU A 342 4.85 -16.22 -19.16
C LEU A 342 4.36 -17.62 -18.77
N SER A 343 3.61 -18.26 -19.68
CA SER A 343 3.08 -19.61 -19.50
C SER A 343 4.18 -20.69 -19.60
N ARG A 344 5.02 -20.62 -20.65
CA ARG A 344 6.08 -21.60 -20.91
C ARG A 344 7.17 -21.62 -19.85
N TYR A 345 7.57 -20.45 -19.36
CA TYR A 345 8.58 -20.36 -18.30
C TYR A 345 8.03 -20.69 -16.91
N LYS A 346 6.70 -20.85 -16.78
CA LYS A 346 6.05 -21.20 -15.51
C LYS A 346 6.53 -20.33 -14.34
N ILE A 347 6.58 -19.03 -14.58
CA ILE A 347 7.11 -18.07 -13.60
C ILE A 347 6.30 -18.09 -12.30
N PHE A 348 5.01 -18.34 -12.39
CA PHE A 348 4.06 -18.38 -11.29
C PHE A 348 3.52 -19.80 -11.09
N ILE A 349 3.11 -20.11 -9.86
CA ILE A 349 2.41 -21.38 -9.61
C ILE A 349 1.00 -21.35 -10.20
N ASP A 350 0.54 -22.53 -10.64
CA ASP A 350 -0.79 -22.68 -11.24
C ASP A 350 -1.87 -22.94 -10.17
N ASP A 351 -1.55 -23.72 -9.12
CA ASP A 351 -2.52 -24.11 -8.08
C ASP A 351 -2.41 -23.21 -6.84
N PRO A 352 -3.44 -22.39 -6.54
CA PRO A 352 -3.46 -21.57 -5.34
C PRO A 352 -3.44 -22.36 -4.03
N LYS A 353 -3.80 -23.65 -4.03
CA LYS A 353 -3.66 -24.52 -2.84
C LYS A 353 -2.21 -24.72 -2.43
N ASN A 354 -1.27 -24.53 -3.34
CA ASN A 354 0.16 -24.54 -3.08
C ASN A 354 0.73 -23.14 -2.79
N GLU A 355 -0.10 -22.10 -2.77
CA GLU A 355 0.33 -20.78 -2.30
C GLU A 355 0.78 -20.92 -0.84
N SER A 356 2.08 -21.01 -0.66
CA SER A 356 2.64 -20.78 0.66
C SER A 356 2.33 -19.33 1.05
N ASN A 357 1.95 -19.07 2.30
CA ASN A 357 1.77 -17.70 2.79
C ASN A 357 3.13 -16.98 2.72
N PHE A 358 3.52 -16.55 1.51
CA PHE A 358 4.84 -16.02 1.20
C PHE A 358 5.11 -14.72 1.97
N LEU A 359 4.08 -13.97 2.38
CA LEU A 359 4.25 -12.78 3.20
C LEU A 359 4.73 -13.08 4.63
N ASN A 360 4.59 -14.32 5.09
CA ASN A 360 5.16 -14.77 6.37
C ASN A 360 6.56 -15.38 6.23
N LYS A 361 7.17 -15.23 5.06
CA LYS A 361 8.53 -15.66 4.76
C LYS A 361 9.37 -14.50 4.27
N ASN A 362 10.69 -14.63 4.42
CA ASN A 362 11.63 -13.76 3.76
C ASN A 362 11.97 -14.34 2.39
N LEU A 363 11.92 -13.51 1.36
CA LEU A 363 12.18 -13.93 0.00
C LEU A 363 13.29 -13.11 -0.63
N TYR A 364 14.19 -13.77 -1.35
CA TYR A 364 15.11 -13.15 -2.29
C TYR A 364 14.74 -13.60 -3.69
N LEU A 365 14.14 -12.70 -4.47
CA LEU A 365 13.72 -12.96 -5.84
C LEU A 365 14.78 -12.48 -6.83
N SER A 366 15.43 -13.41 -7.49
CA SER A 366 16.37 -13.17 -8.59
C SER A 366 15.62 -13.28 -9.93
N LEU A 367 15.56 -12.17 -10.67
CA LEU A 367 14.98 -12.14 -12.02
C LEU A 367 16.11 -12.25 -13.04
N SER A 368 16.38 -13.46 -13.52
CA SER A 368 17.47 -13.75 -14.43
C SER A 368 17.49 -12.86 -15.67
N GLY A 369 18.70 -12.43 -16.07
CA GLY A 369 18.94 -11.69 -17.30
C GLY A 369 18.65 -12.46 -18.60
N ASP A 370 18.41 -13.77 -18.51
CA ASP A 370 18.09 -14.64 -19.65
C ASP A 370 16.65 -14.46 -20.14
N LEU A 371 15.77 -13.91 -19.28
CA LEU A 371 14.41 -13.55 -19.67
C LEU A 371 14.38 -12.26 -20.49
N SER A 372 13.44 -12.18 -21.45
CA SER A 372 13.18 -10.93 -22.17
C SER A 372 12.79 -9.81 -21.18
N ASN A 373 13.14 -8.56 -21.50
CA ASN A 373 12.76 -7.43 -20.65
C ASN A 373 11.24 -7.35 -20.44
N SER A 374 10.45 -7.67 -21.46
CA SER A 374 8.99 -7.68 -21.36
C SER A 374 8.50 -8.68 -20.31
N VAL A 375 9.03 -9.89 -20.30
CA VAL A 375 8.69 -10.93 -19.31
C VAL A 375 9.13 -10.51 -17.92
N ARG A 376 10.37 -10.04 -17.77
CA ARG A 376 10.92 -9.59 -16.47
C ARG A 376 10.07 -8.50 -15.84
N PHE A 377 9.75 -7.46 -16.60
CA PHE A 377 8.95 -6.34 -16.10
C PHE A 377 7.49 -6.74 -15.85
N THR A 378 6.88 -7.48 -16.78
CA THR A 378 5.49 -7.93 -16.57
C THR A 378 5.39 -8.80 -15.33
N SER A 379 6.28 -9.77 -15.15
CA SER A 379 6.33 -10.63 -13.96
C SER A 379 6.52 -9.83 -12.68
N LEU A 380 7.48 -8.91 -12.67
CA LEU A 380 7.70 -8.04 -11.52
C LEU A 380 6.45 -7.25 -11.14
N PHE A 381 5.80 -6.61 -12.13
CA PHE A 381 4.63 -5.79 -11.82
C PHE A 381 3.41 -6.59 -11.43
N LEU A 382 3.28 -7.83 -11.90
CA LEU A 382 2.30 -8.77 -11.37
C LEU A 382 2.58 -9.10 -9.90
N ILE A 383 3.83 -9.35 -9.53
CA ILE A 383 4.25 -9.61 -8.15
C ILE A 383 4.02 -8.39 -7.26
N ILE A 384 4.51 -7.23 -7.67
CA ILE A 384 4.35 -5.97 -6.91
C ILE A 384 2.88 -5.62 -6.74
N ASN A 385 2.07 -5.75 -7.79
CA ASN A 385 0.64 -5.47 -7.73
C ASN A 385 -0.09 -6.48 -6.83
N TYR A 386 0.30 -7.75 -6.87
CA TYR A 386 -0.23 -8.75 -5.95
C TYR A 386 0.07 -8.37 -4.50
N ILE A 387 1.33 -8.12 -4.16
CA ILE A 387 1.76 -7.70 -2.81
C ILE A 387 1.00 -6.44 -2.37
N TYR A 388 0.93 -5.44 -3.23
CA TYR A 388 0.21 -4.19 -2.96
C TYR A 388 -1.27 -4.45 -2.63
N ASN A 389 -1.98 -5.23 -3.46
CA ASN A 389 -3.40 -5.51 -3.22
C ASN A 389 -3.62 -6.30 -1.93
N VAL A 390 -2.76 -7.28 -1.63
CA VAL A 390 -2.86 -8.04 -0.36
C VAL A 390 -2.70 -7.10 0.84
N PHE A 391 -1.69 -6.21 0.86
CA PHE A 391 -1.52 -5.27 1.97
C PHE A 391 -2.63 -4.22 2.04
N MET A 392 -3.13 -3.74 0.91
CA MET A 392 -4.22 -2.76 0.89
C MET A 392 -5.53 -3.33 1.43
N ASN A 393 -5.73 -4.64 1.38
CA ASN A 393 -6.87 -5.33 1.98
C ASN A 393 -6.68 -5.63 3.48
N MET A 394 -5.51 -5.37 4.06
CA MET A 394 -5.26 -5.51 5.50
C MET A 394 -5.59 -4.20 6.23
N ASP A 395 -5.79 -4.30 7.55
CA ASP A 395 -5.96 -3.13 8.40
C ASP A 395 -4.70 -2.27 8.47
N ASN A 396 -4.88 -0.99 8.72
CA ASN A 396 -3.77 -0.09 9.01
C ASN A 396 -3.06 -0.54 10.28
N THR A 397 -1.73 -0.41 10.32
CA THR A 397 -1.00 -0.69 11.54
C THR A 397 -1.15 0.45 12.55
N SER A 398 -1.21 0.10 13.82
CA SER A 398 -1.29 1.06 14.92
C SER A 398 0.01 1.87 15.06
N VAL A 399 -0.13 3.03 15.69
CA VAL A 399 0.97 3.79 16.28
C VAL A 399 0.76 3.72 17.80
N ASP A 400 1.71 3.14 18.51
CA ASP A 400 1.72 3.10 19.97
C ASP A 400 2.81 4.02 20.49
N ASN A 401 2.41 5.01 21.28
CA ASN A 401 3.25 6.14 21.66
C ASN A 401 3.83 6.86 20.42
N THR A 402 5.06 6.59 20.05
CA THR A 402 5.70 7.12 18.83
C THR A 402 6.11 6.02 17.85
N LEU A 403 5.81 4.76 18.14
CA LEU A 403 6.26 3.64 17.35
C LEU A 403 5.17 3.18 16.37
N LYS A 404 5.45 3.28 15.07
CA LYS A 404 4.61 2.70 14.02
C LYS A 404 4.86 1.21 13.93
N ALA A 405 3.81 0.42 14.07
CA ALA A 405 3.94 -1.02 13.90
C ALA A 405 4.27 -1.40 12.45
N MET A 406 5.19 -2.35 12.26
CA MET A 406 5.70 -2.77 10.95
C MET A 406 5.32 -4.22 10.64
N ARG A 407 4.98 -4.50 9.38
CA ARG A 407 4.65 -5.83 8.86
C ARG A 407 5.71 -6.37 7.92
N TYR A 408 6.19 -5.53 7.01
CA TYR A 408 6.94 -6.01 5.86
C TYR A 408 7.91 -4.98 5.30
N VAL A 409 8.93 -5.46 4.60
CA VAL A 409 9.86 -4.62 3.83
C VAL A 409 9.90 -5.10 2.38
N ILE A 410 9.70 -4.18 1.44
CA ILE A 410 9.91 -4.41 0.01
C ILE A 410 11.21 -3.71 -0.36
N LEU A 411 12.22 -4.45 -0.72
CA LEU A 411 13.49 -3.91 -1.20
C LEU A 411 13.59 -4.12 -2.71
N ILE A 412 13.86 -3.04 -3.43
CA ILE A 412 14.03 -3.05 -4.89
C ILE A 412 15.47 -2.65 -5.22
N ASP A 413 16.26 -3.61 -5.66
CA ASP A 413 17.61 -3.35 -6.16
C ASP A 413 17.56 -2.92 -7.62
N GLU A 414 18.45 -2.03 -8.03
CA GLU A 414 18.48 -1.37 -9.34
C GLU A 414 17.14 -0.68 -9.68
N ALA A 415 16.55 0.02 -8.69
CA ALA A 415 15.23 0.66 -8.82
C ALA A 415 15.16 1.66 -9.99
N HIS A 416 16.31 2.18 -10.47
CA HIS A 416 16.41 3.06 -11.63
C HIS A 416 15.78 2.46 -12.89
N VAL A 417 15.76 1.14 -13.00
CA VAL A 417 15.12 0.44 -14.13
C VAL A 417 13.61 0.73 -14.16
N LEU A 418 13.00 0.91 -12.98
CA LEU A 418 11.58 1.26 -12.84
C LEU A 418 11.33 2.77 -12.99
N PHE A 419 12.32 3.59 -12.69
CA PHE A 419 12.17 5.05 -12.76
C PHE A 419 12.16 5.58 -14.18
N LYS A 420 12.89 4.95 -15.11
CA LYS A 420 13.11 5.45 -16.47
C LYS A 420 11.88 5.53 -17.36
N GLU A 421 10.88 4.71 -17.08
CA GLU A 421 9.69 4.62 -17.92
C GLU A 421 8.45 5.14 -17.20
N LYS A 422 7.80 6.15 -17.76
CA LYS A 422 6.60 6.79 -17.21
C LYS A 422 5.51 5.80 -16.81
N LYS A 423 5.35 4.72 -17.57
CA LYS A 423 4.37 3.66 -17.30
C LYS A 423 4.66 2.88 -16.00
N TYR A 424 5.93 2.81 -15.56
CA TYR A 424 6.34 2.14 -14.33
C TYR A 424 6.28 3.07 -13.12
N GLN A 425 6.54 4.36 -13.33
CA GLN A 425 6.55 5.37 -12.28
C GLN A 425 5.23 5.43 -11.53
N TYR A 426 4.10 5.42 -12.23
CA TYR A 426 2.77 5.55 -11.63
C TYR A 426 2.44 4.49 -10.57
N ILE A 427 2.74 3.21 -10.83
CA ILE A 427 2.43 2.16 -9.85
C ILE A 427 3.37 2.24 -8.64
N LEU A 428 4.65 2.57 -8.86
CA LEU A 428 5.61 2.72 -7.77
C LEU A 428 5.28 3.93 -6.90
N GLU A 429 4.89 5.05 -7.52
CA GLU A 429 4.41 6.24 -6.82
C GLU A 429 3.21 5.90 -5.93
N LYS A 430 2.22 5.20 -6.49
CA LYS A 430 1.03 4.79 -5.76
C LYS A 430 1.37 3.92 -4.55
N ILE A 431 2.25 2.93 -4.74
CA ILE A 431 2.72 2.06 -3.66
C ILE A 431 3.39 2.88 -2.56
N LEU A 432 4.35 3.74 -2.89
CA LEU A 432 5.05 4.56 -1.90
C LEU A 432 4.11 5.48 -1.11
N ARG A 433 3.05 5.98 -1.73
CA ARG A 433 2.07 6.85 -1.06
C ARG A 433 1.15 6.10 -0.09
N GLU A 434 0.70 4.91 -0.46
CA GLU A 434 -0.42 4.25 0.21
C GLU A 434 0.03 3.14 1.18
N ILE A 435 1.06 2.35 0.82
CA ILE A 435 1.42 1.13 1.56
C ILE A 435 1.98 1.40 2.96
N ARG A 436 2.48 2.61 3.22
CA ARG A 436 3.00 3.01 4.53
C ARG A 436 1.99 2.83 5.66
N SER A 437 0.69 3.10 5.35
CA SER A 437 -0.40 2.96 6.32
C SER A 437 -0.57 1.52 6.82
N LYS A 438 -0.12 0.56 6.01
CA LYS A 438 -0.18 -0.88 6.27
C LYS A 438 1.05 -1.42 7.02
N GLY A 439 1.95 -0.55 7.46
CA GLY A 439 3.18 -0.96 8.14
C GLY A 439 4.23 -1.58 7.21
N VAL A 440 4.24 -1.17 5.95
CA VAL A 440 5.19 -1.66 4.94
C VAL A 440 6.20 -0.57 4.61
N ALA A 441 7.48 -0.88 4.75
CA ALA A 441 8.57 -0.04 4.29
C ALA A 441 9.01 -0.43 2.88
N VAL A 442 9.38 0.55 2.08
CA VAL A 442 9.99 0.34 0.76
C VAL A 442 11.42 0.86 0.79
N VAL A 443 12.36 0.05 0.35
CA VAL A 443 13.79 0.40 0.24
C VAL A 443 14.17 0.37 -1.23
N LEU A 444 14.62 1.51 -1.75
CA LEU A 444 14.99 1.67 -3.16
C LEU A 444 16.51 1.85 -3.26
N LEU A 445 17.17 0.95 -4.01
CA LEU A 445 18.60 1.05 -4.32
C LEU A 445 18.79 1.48 -5.76
N SER A 446 19.64 2.48 -5.98
CA SER A 446 19.99 2.96 -7.33
C SER A 446 21.46 3.36 -7.44
N GLN A 447 21.97 3.48 -8.68
CA GLN A 447 23.37 3.79 -8.91
C GLN A 447 23.68 5.29 -8.82
N GLY A 448 22.71 6.15 -9.19
CA GLY A 448 22.84 7.59 -9.15
C GLY A 448 21.65 8.29 -8.50
N ILE A 449 21.88 9.48 -7.99
CA ILE A 449 20.82 10.31 -7.38
C ILE A 449 19.89 10.94 -8.42
N GLU A 450 20.44 11.23 -9.60
CA GLU A 450 19.70 11.77 -10.74
C GLU A 450 18.59 10.82 -11.21
N GLU A 451 18.78 9.52 -11.00
CA GLU A 451 17.79 8.50 -11.38
C GLU A 451 16.49 8.60 -10.59
N TYR A 452 16.53 9.09 -9.34
CA TYR A 452 15.34 9.30 -8.52
C TYR A 452 14.50 10.49 -8.99
N ASN A 453 15.14 11.51 -9.57
CA ASN A 453 14.49 12.73 -10.01
C ASN A 453 14.08 12.64 -11.48
N GLN A 454 12.89 12.13 -11.73
CA GLN A 454 12.32 12.03 -13.08
C GLN A 454 11.49 13.27 -13.43
N PRO A 455 11.26 13.58 -14.72
CA PRO A 455 10.55 14.80 -15.14
C PRO A 455 9.16 14.97 -14.51
N ASP A 456 8.44 13.88 -14.31
CA ASP A 456 7.06 13.91 -13.81
C ASP A 456 6.98 13.63 -12.31
N PHE A 457 8.03 13.03 -11.70
CA PHE A 457 7.98 12.62 -10.30
C PHE A 457 9.38 12.41 -9.69
N ASP A 458 9.56 12.91 -8.48
CA ASP A 458 10.79 12.72 -7.72
C ASP A 458 10.59 11.66 -6.63
N PHE A 459 11.10 10.47 -6.86
CA PHE A 459 10.99 9.33 -5.95
C PHE A 459 11.72 9.53 -4.62
N SER A 460 12.76 10.38 -4.58
CA SER A 460 13.47 10.66 -3.34
C SER A 460 12.59 11.39 -2.32
N THR A 461 11.62 12.19 -2.78
CA THR A 461 10.71 12.92 -1.89
C THR A 461 9.72 12.02 -1.14
N MET A 462 9.52 10.79 -1.63
CA MET A 462 8.67 9.79 -0.95
C MET A 462 9.44 8.98 0.09
N CYS A 463 10.77 9.02 0.05
CA CYS A 463 11.65 8.33 0.99
C CYS A 463 12.17 9.35 1.99
N GLU A 464 11.67 9.33 3.23
CA GLU A 464 12.10 10.30 4.25
C GLU A 464 13.52 10.04 4.74
N ILE A 465 14.01 8.81 4.57
CA ILE A 465 15.34 8.39 4.96
C ILE A 465 16.18 8.17 3.68
N ALA A 466 17.32 8.81 3.60
CA ALA A 466 18.20 8.71 2.44
C ALA A 466 19.66 8.45 2.85
N PHE A 467 20.31 7.54 2.12
CA PHE A 467 21.73 7.23 2.25
C PHE A 467 22.42 7.47 0.91
N LEU A 468 23.45 8.27 0.93
CA LEU A 468 24.26 8.63 -0.22
C LEU A 468 25.68 8.08 -0.05
N LEU A 469 26.00 7.05 -0.80
CA LEU A 469 27.34 6.49 -0.92
C LEU A 469 28.11 7.23 -2.04
N ASP A 470 29.31 6.78 -2.39
CA ASP A 470 30.06 7.40 -3.50
C ASP A 470 29.29 7.29 -4.83
N ILE A 471 29.10 8.42 -5.50
CA ILE A 471 28.40 8.58 -6.78
C ILE A 471 29.28 9.30 -7.80
N LYS A 472 28.94 9.20 -9.09
CA LYS A 472 29.70 9.87 -10.17
C LYS A 472 29.39 11.36 -10.24
N ASP A 473 28.12 11.71 -10.29
CA ASP A 473 27.71 13.11 -10.34
C ASP A 473 27.57 13.67 -8.92
N LYS A 474 28.57 14.44 -8.51
CA LYS A 474 28.65 15.08 -7.19
C LYS A 474 28.10 16.52 -7.20
N ASN A 475 27.07 16.80 -8.01
CA ASN A 475 26.43 18.11 -8.01
C ASN A 475 25.80 18.42 -6.63
N PRO A 476 26.29 19.45 -5.92
CA PRO A 476 25.84 19.73 -4.55
C PRO A 476 24.35 19.99 -4.42
N LYS A 477 23.73 20.65 -5.41
CA LYS A 477 22.28 20.94 -5.39
C LYS A 477 21.44 19.69 -5.54
N VAL A 478 21.87 18.72 -6.36
CA VAL A 478 21.16 17.46 -6.56
C VAL A 478 21.30 16.59 -5.31
N MET A 479 22.50 16.55 -4.71
CA MET A 479 22.74 15.83 -3.45
C MET A 479 21.93 16.42 -2.29
N GLU A 480 21.89 17.74 -2.19
CA GLU A 480 21.07 18.45 -1.18
C GLU A 480 19.59 18.08 -1.32
N LYS A 481 19.07 18.13 -2.54
CA LYS A 481 17.67 17.76 -2.84
C LYS A 481 17.40 16.30 -2.48
N PHE A 482 18.29 15.37 -2.87
CA PHE A 482 18.14 13.95 -2.58
C PHE A 482 18.11 13.64 -1.07
N LEU A 483 18.94 14.34 -0.29
CA LEU A 483 18.99 14.20 1.16
C LEU A 483 17.93 15.06 1.89
N GLY A 484 17.12 15.83 1.17
CA GLY A 484 16.11 16.73 1.77
C GLY A 484 16.72 17.79 2.70
N LEU A 485 17.94 18.24 2.41
CA LEU A 485 18.67 19.22 3.24
C LEU A 485 18.35 20.66 2.82
N SER A 486 18.59 21.59 3.73
CA SER A 486 18.51 23.03 3.45
C SER A 486 19.89 23.63 3.21
N GLY A 487 19.98 24.62 2.33
CA GLY A 487 21.21 25.24 1.78
C GLY A 487 22.38 25.56 2.71
N LYS A 488 22.19 25.52 4.02
CA LYS A 488 23.27 25.76 5.00
C LYS A 488 24.37 24.69 5.02
N ASN A 489 24.07 23.48 4.52
CA ASN A 489 24.94 22.33 4.59
C ASN A 489 25.64 21.99 3.26
N VAL A 490 25.37 22.74 2.19
CA VAL A 490 25.83 22.42 0.82
C VAL A 490 27.35 22.35 0.71
N VAL A 491 28.07 23.30 1.33
CA VAL A 491 29.54 23.34 1.27
C VAL A 491 30.16 22.15 2.01
N THR A 492 29.64 21.83 3.19
CA THR A 492 30.09 20.68 3.99
C THR A 492 29.78 19.37 3.28
N LEU A 493 28.60 19.26 2.68
CA LEU A 493 28.17 18.11 1.89
C LEU A 493 29.10 17.89 0.70
N ALA A 494 29.38 18.93 -0.09
CA ALA A 494 30.26 18.84 -1.25
C ALA A 494 31.66 18.37 -0.85
N ARG A 495 32.28 18.99 0.17
CA ARG A 495 33.61 18.63 0.65
C ARG A 495 33.66 17.18 1.15
N ASN A 496 32.68 16.76 1.95
CA ASN A 496 32.66 15.39 2.48
C ASN A 496 32.42 14.36 1.36
N MET A 497 31.64 14.73 0.34
CA MET A 497 31.38 13.85 -0.80
C MET A 497 32.59 13.71 -1.74
N GLU A 498 33.41 14.75 -1.89
CA GLU A 498 34.68 14.65 -2.61
C GLU A 498 35.68 13.69 -1.94
N GLN A 499 35.63 13.63 -0.62
CA GLN A 499 36.54 12.82 0.22
C GLN A 499 35.89 11.50 0.68
N ILE A 500 34.78 11.09 0.10
CA ILE A 500 34.12 9.86 0.49
C ILE A 500 34.88 8.64 0.01
N GLU A 501 35.04 7.65 0.88
CA GLU A 501 35.70 6.40 0.59
C GLU A 501 34.72 5.26 0.38
N LYS A 502 35.17 4.18 -0.26
CA LYS A 502 34.35 2.97 -0.42
C LYS A 502 33.93 2.41 0.94
N GLY A 503 32.64 2.25 1.13
CA GLY A 503 32.03 1.80 2.40
C GLY A 503 31.69 2.93 3.37
N GLN A 504 31.82 4.19 2.93
CA GLN A 504 31.29 5.35 3.65
C GLN A 504 29.98 5.81 3.02
N ALA A 505 29.16 6.51 3.81
CA ALA A 505 27.93 7.17 3.37
C ALA A 505 27.74 8.52 4.07
N ILE A 506 26.91 9.34 3.47
CA ILE A 506 26.29 10.53 4.06
C ILE A 506 24.80 10.27 4.12
N SER A 507 24.11 10.72 5.16
CA SER A 507 22.68 10.49 5.33
C SER A 507 21.99 11.72 5.91
N ASN A 508 20.65 11.73 5.80
CA ASN A 508 19.78 12.71 6.45
C ASN A 508 19.15 12.20 7.75
N ILE A 509 19.64 11.07 8.29
CA ILE A 509 19.08 10.52 9.53
C ILE A 509 19.19 11.52 10.67
N LYS A 510 18.15 11.57 11.51
CA LYS A 510 18.04 12.56 12.61
C LYS A 510 18.88 12.20 13.83
N GLU A 511 19.44 11.01 13.86
CA GLU A 511 20.31 10.48 14.92
C GLU A 511 21.79 10.81 14.73
N PHE A 512 22.17 11.40 13.60
CA PHE A 512 23.55 11.73 13.27
C PHE A 512 23.66 13.14 12.66
N GLU A 513 24.86 13.69 12.72
CA GLU A 513 25.14 15.03 12.18
C GLU A 513 24.93 15.10 10.67
N VAL A 514 24.14 16.07 10.25
CA VAL A 514 23.77 16.30 8.85
C VAL A 514 25.00 16.57 7.98
N ALA A 515 25.02 16.00 6.79
CA ALA A 515 26.10 16.13 5.79
C ALA A 515 27.45 15.58 6.22
N ARG A 516 27.56 14.89 7.36
CA ARG A 516 28.79 14.24 7.82
C ARG A 516 28.87 12.80 7.29
N LYS A 517 30.08 12.38 6.89
CA LYS A 517 30.32 11.01 6.42
C LYS A 517 30.55 10.06 7.59
N PHE A 518 30.16 8.79 7.40
CA PHE A 518 30.35 7.71 8.36
C PHE A 518 30.60 6.38 7.65
N TRP A 519 31.21 5.42 8.34
CA TRP A 519 31.37 4.05 7.84
C TRP A 519 30.04 3.30 7.92
N ILE A 520 29.54 2.78 6.79
CA ILE A 520 28.34 1.95 6.79
C ILE A 520 28.63 0.58 7.39
N LYS A 521 27.66 0.02 8.09
CA LYS A 521 27.72 -1.37 8.53
C LYS A 521 27.40 -2.28 7.36
N GLN A 522 28.34 -3.19 7.05
CA GLN A 522 28.24 -4.11 5.92
C GLN A 522 28.05 -5.53 6.43
N TYR A 523 27.18 -6.32 5.78
CA TYR A 523 26.85 -7.68 6.21
C TYR A 523 28.06 -8.59 6.37
N TRP A 524 28.97 -8.61 5.39
CA TRP A 524 30.17 -9.43 5.44
C TRP A 524 31.17 -9.10 6.56
N LYS A 525 31.02 -7.94 7.19
CA LYS A 525 31.80 -7.51 8.37
C LYS A 525 31.16 -7.88 9.71
N ARG A 526 30.01 -8.53 9.68
CA ARG A 526 29.19 -8.81 10.87
C ARG A 526 29.91 -9.73 11.86
N ASN A 527 30.65 -10.70 11.36
CA ASN A 527 31.35 -11.74 12.12
C ASN A 527 32.86 -11.52 12.17
N LYS A 528 33.34 -10.33 11.83
CA LYS A 528 34.73 -9.91 11.96
C LYS A 528 34.81 -8.82 13.01
#